data_55c1d8d5995cc1e075bc7c22efaa15de
#
_entry.id   55c1d8d5995cc1e075bc7c22efaa15de
#
_cell.length_a   1.000
_cell.length_b   1.000
_cell.length_c   1.000
_cell.angle_alpha   90.00
_cell.angle_beta   90.00
_cell.angle_gamma   90.00
#
_symmetry.space_group_name_H-M   'P 1'
#
loop_
_entity.id
_entity.type
_entity.pdbx_description
1 polymer ?
#
loop_
_entity_poly.entity_id
_entity_poly.type
_entity_poly.pdbx_seq_one_letter_code
_entity_poly.pdbx_strand_id
1 'polypeptide(L)'
;MEVWELVARESIRDCIARYNANGDSGRIDQMVEVFAPDGIMETGSGRYVGREAIHAFMSSVADRGRPASDDSEESVIMTPTQEWLARGRVPFIRHFTATTQIDVLSETHAKARSYYLFLTVHGLDHWGRYLDEFAPVDGKWLITHRREMTDAAFTGGWGAGAAGGEAVEHLTRPLSF
;
A
#
# COMPACT_ATOMS: atom_id res chain seq x y z
N MET A 1 27.06 -12.49 -3.25
CA MET A 1 26.33 -11.22 -2.97
C MET A 1 27.33 -10.25 -2.39
N GLU A 2 27.52 -9.14 -3.05
CA GLU A 2 28.42 -8.10 -2.62
C GLU A 2 27.79 -7.23 -1.51
N VAL A 3 28.59 -6.49 -0.76
CA VAL A 3 28.10 -5.66 0.37
C VAL A 3 27.13 -4.58 -0.12
N TRP A 4 27.42 -3.94 -1.24
CA TRP A 4 26.53 -2.92 -1.80
C TRP A 4 25.15 -3.51 -2.19
N GLU A 5 25.11 -4.75 -2.67
CA GLU A 5 23.85 -5.43 -3.00
C GLU A 5 23.03 -5.71 -1.73
N LEU A 6 23.69 -6.11 -0.64
CA LEU A 6 23.02 -6.31 0.65
C LEU A 6 22.44 -4.99 1.18
N VAL A 7 23.21 -3.91 1.10
CA VAL A 7 22.77 -2.55 1.49
C VAL A 7 21.58 -2.11 0.65
N ALA A 8 21.62 -2.34 -0.66
CA ALA A 8 20.51 -2.02 -1.56
C ALA A 8 19.23 -2.78 -1.16
N ARG A 9 19.33 -4.09 -0.93
CA ARG A 9 18.19 -4.94 -0.54
C ARG A 9 17.55 -4.49 0.76
N GLU A 10 18.36 -4.15 1.76
CA GLU A 10 17.85 -3.70 3.06
C GLU A 10 17.24 -2.30 2.97
N SER A 11 17.86 -1.39 2.22
CA SER A 11 17.29 -0.06 1.97
C SER A 11 15.95 -0.13 1.24
N ILE A 12 15.79 -1.05 0.30
CA ILE A 12 14.53 -1.28 -0.41
C ILE A 12 13.45 -1.84 0.53
N ARG A 13 13.81 -2.78 1.43
CA ARG A 13 12.87 -3.28 2.45
C ARG A 13 12.39 -2.17 3.38
N ASP A 14 13.31 -1.33 3.86
CA ASP A 14 12.97 -0.17 4.70
C ASP A 14 12.07 0.81 3.94
N CYS A 15 12.35 1.08 2.66
CA CYS A 15 11.54 1.94 1.80
C CYS A 15 10.09 1.42 1.68
N ILE A 16 9.89 0.12 1.41
CA ILE A 16 8.57 -0.52 1.34
C ILE A 16 7.86 -0.44 2.71
N ALA A 17 8.57 -0.71 3.79
CA ALA A 17 8.00 -0.65 5.14
C ALA A 17 7.55 0.77 5.52
N ARG A 18 8.35 1.79 5.20
CA ARG A 18 8.01 3.21 5.42
C ARG A 18 6.78 3.63 4.65
N TYR A 19 6.60 3.17 3.42
CA TYR A 19 5.39 3.46 2.65
C TYR A 19 4.14 3.07 3.42
N ASN A 20 4.04 1.82 3.84
CA ASN A 20 2.87 1.32 4.55
C ASN A 20 2.73 1.92 5.95
N ALA A 21 3.81 1.96 6.74
CA ALA A 21 3.77 2.49 8.11
C ALA A 21 3.34 3.95 8.16
N ASN A 22 3.75 4.77 7.20
CA ASN A 22 3.34 6.17 7.12
C ASN A 22 1.93 6.32 6.56
N GLY A 23 1.57 5.57 5.50
CA GLY A 23 0.22 5.56 4.95
C GLY A 23 -0.82 5.15 5.98
N ASP A 24 -0.60 4.03 6.67
CA ASP A 24 -1.48 3.52 7.71
C ASP A 24 -1.65 4.48 8.91
N SER A 25 -0.65 5.30 9.14
CA SER A 25 -0.65 6.30 10.21
C SER A 25 -1.17 7.68 9.77
N GLY A 26 -1.53 7.85 8.50
CA GLY A 26 -1.96 9.13 7.96
C GLY A 26 -0.85 10.17 7.77
N ARG A 27 0.42 9.76 7.84
CA ARG A 27 1.59 10.63 7.63
C ARG A 27 1.93 10.71 6.14
N ILE A 28 1.03 11.32 5.36
CA ILE A 28 1.12 11.33 3.89
C ILE A 28 2.37 12.08 3.41
N ASP A 29 2.75 13.18 4.06
CA ASP A 29 3.99 13.91 3.75
C ASP A 29 5.23 13.00 3.81
N GLN A 30 5.32 12.18 4.87
CA GLN A 30 6.42 11.24 5.06
C GLN A 30 6.31 10.00 4.14
N MET A 31 5.09 9.61 3.81
CA MET A 31 4.86 8.49 2.90
C MET A 31 5.37 8.81 1.49
N VAL A 32 5.13 10.02 0.99
CA VAL A 32 5.56 10.39 -0.37
C VAL A 32 7.07 10.57 -0.50
N GLU A 33 7.79 10.74 0.60
CA GLU A 33 9.26 10.83 0.59
C GLU A 33 9.96 9.54 0.14
N VAL A 34 9.26 8.40 0.21
CA VAL A 34 9.81 7.12 -0.28
C VAL A 34 9.81 7.01 -1.80
N PHE A 35 9.11 7.91 -2.50
CA PHE A 35 9.18 8.01 -3.96
C PHE A 35 10.32 8.93 -4.40
N ALA A 36 10.88 8.64 -5.58
CA ALA A 36 11.72 9.61 -6.29
C ALA A 36 10.94 10.91 -6.56
N PRO A 37 11.58 12.08 -6.71
CA PRO A 37 10.86 13.34 -6.98
C PRO A 37 9.88 13.27 -8.15
N ASP A 38 10.26 12.55 -9.20
CA ASP A 38 9.49 12.28 -10.42
C ASP A 38 8.85 10.87 -10.43
N GLY A 39 8.83 10.20 -9.27
CA GLY A 39 8.31 8.85 -9.12
C GLY A 39 6.87 8.71 -9.58
N ILE A 40 6.51 7.51 -9.98
CA ILE A 40 5.20 7.20 -10.54
C ILE A 40 4.48 6.24 -9.61
N MET A 41 3.21 6.52 -9.35
CA MET A 41 2.29 5.59 -8.71
C MET A 41 1.13 5.28 -9.66
N GLU A 42 0.92 4.00 -9.95
CA GLU A 42 -0.22 3.49 -10.70
C GLU A 42 -1.11 2.65 -9.80
N THR A 43 -2.39 2.89 -9.86
CA THR A 43 -3.44 2.15 -9.13
C THR A 43 -4.61 1.87 -10.06
N GLY A 44 -5.59 1.12 -9.60
CA GLY A 44 -6.86 0.97 -10.32
C GLY A 44 -7.59 2.28 -10.60
N SER A 45 -7.28 3.35 -9.84
CA SER A 45 -7.89 4.69 -10.00
C SER A 45 -7.15 5.59 -10.99
N GLY A 46 -5.92 5.27 -11.36
CA GLY A 46 -5.15 6.09 -12.29
C GLY A 46 -3.64 6.06 -12.10
N ARG A 47 -2.98 6.97 -12.81
CA ARG A 47 -1.52 7.14 -12.81
C ARG A 47 -1.16 8.53 -12.32
N TYR A 48 -0.31 8.59 -11.30
CA TYR A 48 0.10 9.82 -10.61
C TYR A 48 1.61 9.97 -10.75
N VAL A 49 2.06 11.11 -11.28
CA VAL A 49 3.47 11.37 -11.59
C VAL A 49 4.01 12.47 -10.71
N GLY A 50 5.09 12.17 -10.00
CA GLY A 50 5.75 13.07 -9.06
C GLY A 50 5.09 13.07 -7.67
N ARG A 51 5.88 13.43 -6.67
CA ARG A 51 5.45 13.42 -5.27
C ARG A 51 4.21 14.26 -5.01
N GLU A 52 4.06 15.40 -5.68
CA GLU A 52 2.91 16.29 -5.51
C GLU A 52 1.60 15.61 -5.92
N ALA A 53 1.57 15.00 -7.11
CA ALA A 53 0.40 14.29 -7.59
C ALA A 53 0.07 13.05 -6.73
N ILE A 54 1.10 12.32 -6.30
CA ILE A 54 0.95 11.16 -5.39
C ILE A 54 0.40 11.63 -4.04
N HIS A 55 0.93 12.73 -3.49
CA HIS A 55 0.45 13.31 -2.24
C HIS A 55 -1.03 13.72 -2.33
N ALA A 56 -1.41 14.45 -3.38
CA ALA A 56 -2.79 14.88 -3.58
C ALA A 56 -3.74 13.68 -3.67
N PHE A 57 -3.36 12.64 -4.42
CA PHE A 57 -4.13 11.40 -4.51
C PHE A 57 -4.26 10.72 -3.15
N MET A 58 -3.17 10.46 -2.45
CA MET A 58 -3.18 9.74 -1.17
C MET A 58 -3.90 10.54 -0.07
N SER A 59 -3.82 11.87 -0.08
CA SER A 59 -4.61 12.73 0.80
C SER A 59 -6.10 12.57 0.51
N SER A 60 -6.50 12.53 -0.77
CA SER A 60 -7.90 12.29 -1.15
C SER A 60 -8.41 10.91 -0.73
N VAL A 61 -7.55 9.89 -0.75
CA VAL A 61 -7.88 8.55 -0.23
C VAL A 61 -8.08 8.60 1.28
N ALA A 62 -7.17 9.25 2.00
CA ALA A 62 -7.27 9.42 3.44
C ALA A 62 -8.52 10.20 3.86
N ASP A 63 -8.93 11.21 3.06
CA ASP A 63 -10.08 12.05 3.32
C ASP A 63 -11.42 11.39 2.97
N ARG A 64 -11.46 10.48 2.01
CA ARG A 64 -12.69 9.75 1.68
C ARG A 64 -13.26 8.99 2.88
N GLY A 65 -12.42 8.66 3.84
CA GLY A 65 -12.84 7.92 5.02
C GLY A 65 -13.41 6.56 4.64
N ARG A 66 -13.69 5.79 5.65
CA ARG A 66 -14.41 4.53 5.55
C ARG A 66 -15.81 4.76 4.95
N PRO A 67 -16.34 3.86 4.09
CA PRO A 67 -17.77 3.81 3.80
C PRO A 67 -18.54 3.80 5.12
N ALA A 68 -19.68 4.55 5.16
CA ALA A 68 -20.53 4.57 6.33
C ALA A 68 -20.81 3.14 6.78
N SER A 69 -20.57 2.89 8.04
CA SER A 69 -20.61 1.57 8.65
C SER A 69 -21.91 0.84 8.40
N ASP A 70 -21.78 -0.41 8.12
CA ASP A 70 -22.68 -1.44 8.57
C ASP A 70 -23.08 -1.18 10.05
N ASP A 71 -24.38 -1.16 10.33
CA ASP A 71 -24.97 -1.04 11.68
C ASP A 71 -24.79 -2.34 12.49
N SER A 72 -23.71 -3.10 12.23
CA SER A 72 -23.39 -4.30 13.00
C SER A 72 -23.08 -3.91 14.45
N GLU A 73 -23.72 -4.58 15.41
CA GLU A 73 -23.52 -4.40 16.84
C GLU A 73 -22.11 -4.79 17.35
N GLU A 74 -21.20 -5.14 16.46
CA GLU A 74 -19.83 -5.49 16.78
C GLU A 74 -19.00 -4.24 17.06
N SER A 75 -18.74 -3.97 18.32
CA SER A 75 -17.86 -2.89 18.73
C SER A 75 -16.41 -3.35 18.82
N VAL A 76 -15.50 -2.58 18.19
CA VAL A 76 -14.07 -2.81 18.24
C VAL A 76 -13.39 -1.75 19.11
N ILE A 77 -12.54 -2.17 20.04
CA ILE A 77 -11.69 -1.25 20.81
C ILE A 77 -10.49 -0.88 19.96
N MET A 78 -10.31 0.41 19.68
CA MET A 78 -9.23 0.92 18.86
C MET A 78 -8.37 1.93 19.60
N THR A 79 -7.07 1.96 19.29
CA THR A 79 -6.16 3.03 19.69
C THR A 79 -5.71 3.79 18.43
N PRO A 80 -6.31 4.95 18.13
CA PRO A 80 -5.96 5.72 16.95
C PRO A 80 -4.60 6.41 17.09
N THR A 81 -3.93 6.66 15.97
CA THR A 81 -2.72 7.49 15.97
C THR A 81 -3.06 8.97 16.15
N GLN A 82 -2.07 9.76 16.61
CA GLN A 82 -2.22 11.20 16.80
C GLN A 82 -2.60 11.91 15.48
N GLU A 83 -2.03 11.45 14.37
CA GLU A 83 -2.29 12.01 13.04
C GLU A 83 -3.75 11.80 12.60
N TRP A 84 -4.32 10.62 12.87
CA TRP A 84 -5.72 10.36 12.58
C TRP A 84 -6.65 11.15 13.48
N LEU A 85 -6.30 11.28 14.78
CA LEU A 85 -7.06 12.12 15.73
C LEU A 85 -7.06 13.58 15.30
N ALA A 86 -5.92 14.11 14.83
CA ALA A 86 -5.82 15.47 14.34
C ALA A 86 -6.72 15.74 13.11
N ARG A 87 -6.99 14.71 12.30
CA ARG A 87 -7.90 14.76 11.15
C ARG A 87 -9.38 14.61 11.53
N GLY A 88 -9.70 14.40 12.82
CA GLY A 88 -11.06 14.15 13.29
C GLY A 88 -11.66 12.83 12.80
N ARG A 89 -10.81 11.89 12.36
CA ARG A 89 -11.21 10.56 11.84
C ARG A 89 -10.37 9.48 12.48
N VAL A 90 -10.94 8.29 12.61
CA VAL A 90 -10.25 7.14 13.19
C VAL A 90 -10.49 5.90 12.30
N PRO A 91 -9.95 5.87 11.07
CA PRO A 91 -9.90 4.60 10.37
C PRO A 91 -8.82 3.73 10.99
N PHE A 92 -9.18 2.55 11.43
CA PHE A 92 -8.18 1.52 11.64
C PHE A 92 -7.91 0.89 10.28
N ILE A 93 -6.69 1.09 9.78
CA ILE A 93 -6.20 0.44 8.58
C ILE A 93 -4.81 -0.12 8.84
N ARG A 94 -4.51 -1.28 8.27
CA ARG A 94 -3.17 -1.87 8.30
C ARG A 94 -2.90 -2.62 7.01
N HIS A 95 -1.77 -2.30 6.41
CA HIS A 95 -1.22 -3.10 5.33
C HIS A 95 -0.22 -4.09 5.90
N PHE A 96 -0.42 -5.36 5.60
CA PHE A 96 0.57 -6.40 5.86
C PHE A 96 1.24 -6.74 4.53
N THR A 97 2.48 -6.30 4.36
CA THR A 97 3.27 -6.63 3.18
C THR A 97 4.13 -7.86 3.46
N ALA A 98 4.04 -8.85 2.63
CA ALA A 98 4.74 -10.13 2.77
C ALA A 98 5.25 -10.65 1.41
N THR A 99 6.00 -11.75 1.45
CA THR A 99 6.53 -12.42 0.23
C THR A 99 7.23 -11.42 -0.69
N THR A 100 8.11 -10.59 -0.10
CA THR A 100 8.83 -9.56 -0.84
C THR A 100 10.05 -10.19 -1.53
N GLN A 101 9.96 -10.29 -2.85
CA GLN A 101 11.09 -10.64 -3.72
C GLN A 101 11.73 -9.34 -4.21
N ILE A 102 13.06 -9.23 -4.10
CA ILE A 102 13.82 -8.08 -4.55
C ILE A 102 14.90 -8.58 -5.51
N ASP A 103 14.92 -8.04 -6.71
CA ASP A 103 15.91 -8.30 -7.75
C ASP A 103 16.75 -7.04 -7.95
N VAL A 104 17.96 -7.02 -7.40
CA VAL A 104 18.93 -5.94 -7.61
C VAL A 104 19.63 -6.22 -8.93
N LEU A 105 19.35 -5.40 -9.93
CA LEU A 105 19.81 -5.57 -11.31
C LEU A 105 21.15 -4.89 -11.56
N SER A 106 21.40 -3.79 -10.85
CA SER A 106 22.66 -3.03 -10.89
C SER A 106 22.76 -2.13 -9.65
N GLU A 107 23.84 -1.38 -9.52
CA GLU A 107 24.02 -0.37 -8.48
C GLU A 107 23.00 0.80 -8.61
N THR A 108 22.30 0.91 -9.73
CA THR A 108 21.37 2.02 -10.02
C THR A 108 19.94 1.57 -10.30
N HIS A 109 19.66 0.27 -10.32
CA HIS A 109 18.33 -0.23 -10.66
C HIS A 109 18.00 -1.53 -9.94
N ALA A 110 16.81 -1.59 -9.34
CA ALA A 110 16.25 -2.78 -8.73
C ALA A 110 14.74 -2.86 -8.97
N LYS A 111 14.21 -4.08 -8.89
CA LYS A 111 12.77 -4.35 -8.92
C LYS A 111 12.37 -5.12 -7.66
N ALA A 112 11.12 -4.91 -7.23
CA ALA A 112 10.54 -5.74 -6.20
C ALA A 112 9.10 -6.13 -6.55
N ARG A 113 8.71 -7.28 -6.01
CA ARG A 113 7.32 -7.72 -5.96
C ARG A 113 6.99 -8.09 -4.53
N SER A 114 5.86 -7.61 -4.04
CA SER A 114 5.33 -8.01 -2.74
C SER A 114 3.83 -8.21 -2.79
N TYR A 115 3.32 -9.08 -1.91
CA TYR A 115 1.89 -9.20 -1.65
C TYR A 115 1.50 -8.29 -0.50
N TYR A 116 0.28 -7.78 -0.52
CA TYR A 116 -0.27 -7.06 0.62
C TYR A 116 -1.65 -7.58 1.00
N LEU A 117 -1.94 -7.49 2.28
CA LEU A 117 -3.29 -7.60 2.84
C LEU A 117 -3.65 -6.25 3.45
N PHE A 118 -4.88 -5.80 3.23
CA PHE A 118 -5.41 -4.59 3.83
C PHE A 118 -6.49 -4.95 4.85
N LEU A 119 -6.25 -4.57 6.09
CA LEU A 119 -7.18 -4.78 7.19
C LEU A 119 -7.84 -3.48 7.60
N THR A 120 -9.12 -3.56 7.89
CA THR A 120 -9.91 -2.52 8.54
C THR A 120 -10.41 -3.02 9.89
N VAL A 121 -11.22 -2.21 10.60
CA VAL A 121 -11.89 -2.63 11.84
C VAL A 121 -12.79 -3.85 11.65
N HIS A 122 -13.23 -4.13 10.44
CA HIS A 122 -14.10 -5.28 10.12
C HIS A 122 -13.31 -6.51 9.68
N GLY A 123 -11.98 -6.47 9.75
CA GLY A 123 -11.10 -7.53 9.32
C GLY A 123 -10.50 -7.29 7.95
N LEU A 124 -10.26 -8.38 7.20
CA LEU A 124 -9.70 -8.30 5.86
C LEU A 124 -10.68 -7.62 4.90
N ASP A 125 -10.21 -6.61 4.19
CA ASP A 125 -11.01 -5.84 3.23
C ASP A 125 -10.65 -6.21 1.78
N HIS A 126 -9.37 -6.11 1.44
CA HIS A 126 -8.85 -6.47 0.12
C HIS A 126 -7.40 -6.91 0.19
N TRP A 127 -6.90 -7.48 -0.90
CA TRP A 127 -5.50 -7.88 -1.03
C TRP A 127 -5.03 -7.78 -2.46
N GLY A 128 -3.71 -7.77 -2.62
CA GLY A 128 -3.12 -7.60 -3.92
C GLY A 128 -1.61 -7.60 -3.93
N ARG A 129 -1.05 -6.91 -4.89
CA ARG A 129 0.38 -6.89 -5.18
C ARG A 129 0.89 -5.49 -5.41
N TYR A 130 2.13 -5.26 -4.97
CA TYR A 130 2.96 -4.17 -5.45
C TYR A 130 3.99 -4.71 -6.43
N LEU A 131 4.14 -4.03 -7.56
CA LEU A 131 5.23 -4.20 -8.50
C LEU A 131 6.00 -2.89 -8.53
N ASP A 132 7.22 -2.93 -8.04
CA ASP A 132 8.02 -1.74 -7.77
C ASP A 132 9.30 -1.72 -8.57
N GLU A 133 9.71 -0.53 -9.01
CA GLU A 133 11.04 -0.23 -9.50
C GLU A 133 11.71 0.80 -8.59
N PHE A 134 13.02 0.64 -8.39
CA PHE A 134 13.81 1.47 -7.49
C PHE A 134 15.07 1.96 -8.15
N ALA A 135 15.49 3.16 -7.77
CA ALA A 135 16.80 3.72 -8.08
C ALA A 135 17.36 4.49 -6.87
N PRO A 136 18.69 4.60 -6.73
CA PRO A 136 19.29 5.46 -5.74
C PRO A 136 19.14 6.93 -6.15
N VAL A 137 18.62 7.74 -5.22
CA VAL A 137 18.51 9.20 -5.32
C VAL A 137 19.10 9.77 -4.03
N ASP A 138 20.13 10.60 -4.16
CA ASP A 138 20.83 11.19 -3.01
C ASP A 138 21.28 10.17 -1.95
N GLY A 139 21.76 9.00 -2.43
CA GLY A 139 22.25 7.91 -1.57
C GLY A 139 21.16 7.07 -0.91
N LYS A 140 19.90 7.27 -1.24
CA LYS A 140 18.74 6.47 -0.76
C LYS A 140 18.08 5.73 -1.91
N TRP A 141 17.74 4.47 -1.72
CA TRP A 141 16.92 3.74 -2.66
C TRP A 141 15.46 4.19 -2.53
N LEU A 142 14.93 4.80 -3.59
CA LEU A 142 13.57 5.32 -3.65
C LEU A 142 12.77 4.63 -4.75
N ILE A 143 11.44 4.61 -4.58
CA ILE A 143 10.50 4.08 -5.58
C ILE A 143 10.46 5.04 -6.77
N THR A 144 10.88 4.57 -7.93
CA THR A 144 10.73 5.30 -9.20
C THR A 144 9.42 4.97 -9.89
N HIS A 145 8.91 3.75 -9.69
CA HIS A 145 7.60 3.34 -10.19
C HIS A 145 7.01 2.30 -9.26
N ARG A 146 5.79 2.54 -8.79
CA ARG A 146 4.96 1.58 -8.09
C ARG A 146 3.68 1.34 -8.88
N ARG A 147 3.41 0.08 -9.18
CA ARG A 147 2.10 -0.36 -9.64
C ARG A 147 1.42 -1.13 -8.51
N GLU A 148 0.35 -0.57 -7.99
CA GLU A 148 -0.54 -1.25 -7.06
C GLU A 148 -1.63 -1.96 -7.86
N MET A 149 -1.87 -3.23 -7.53
CA MET A 149 -2.87 -4.08 -8.16
C MET A 149 -3.69 -4.77 -7.07
N THR A 150 -4.97 -4.45 -7.00
CA THR A 150 -5.92 -5.17 -6.13
C THR A 150 -6.31 -6.46 -6.82
N ASP A 151 -5.95 -7.61 -6.25
CA ASP A 151 -6.27 -8.92 -6.81
C ASP A 151 -7.69 -9.35 -6.46
N ALA A 152 -8.17 -9.02 -5.24
CA ALA A 152 -9.53 -9.26 -4.81
C ALA A 152 -9.91 -8.35 -3.63
N ALA A 153 -11.21 -8.16 -3.44
CA ALA A 153 -11.80 -7.40 -2.35
C ALA A 153 -13.13 -8.04 -1.93
N PHE A 154 -13.51 -7.85 -0.66
CA PHE A 154 -14.86 -8.18 -0.23
C PHE A 154 -15.87 -7.18 -0.80
N THR A 155 -17.05 -7.67 -1.20
CA THR A 155 -18.16 -6.82 -1.64
C THR A 155 -18.55 -5.86 -0.51
N GLY A 156 -18.62 -4.56 -0.82
CA GLY A 156 -18.85 -3.52 0.19
C GLY A 156 -17.60 -3.07 0.95
N GLY A 157 -16.46 -3.72 0.76
CA GLY A 157 -15.18 -3.27 1.28
C GLY A 157 -14.64 -2.02 0.59
N TRP A 158 -13.67 -1.37 1.21
CA TRP A 158 -13.04 -0.18 0.66
C TRP A 158 -12.37 -0.43 -0.69
N GLY A 159 -11.74 -1.62 -0.86
CA GLY A 159 -11.08 -2.04 -2.10
C GLY A 159 -12.02 -2.53 -3.20
N ALA A 160 -13.33 -2.65 -2.95
CA ALA A 160 -14.27 -3.26 -3.90
C ALA A 160 -14.29 -2.56 -5.28
N GLY A 161 -14.16 -1.23 -5.30
CA GLY A 161 -14.09 -0.46 -6.55
C GLY A 161 -12.76 -0.52 -7.29
N ALA A 162 -11.70 -1.03 -6.65
CA ALA A 162 -10.37 -1.19 -7.24
C ALA A 162 -10.15 -2.62 -7.79
N ALA A 163 -10.92 -3.61 -7.31
CA ALA A 163 -10.91 -4.96 -7.84
C ALA A 163 -11.62 -4.97 -9.20
N GLY A 164 -10.89 -5.20 -10.27
CA GLY A 164 -11.41 -5.14 -11.65
C GLY A 164 -12.20 -6.38 -12.10
N GLY A 165 -12.67 -7.23 -11.18
CA GLY A 165 -13.37 -8.48 -11.46
C GLY A 165 -14.86 -8.42 -11.11
N GLU A 166 -15.61 -9.44 -11.56
CA GLU A 166 -17.00 -9.66 -11.14
C GLU A 166 -17.04 -10.30 -9.73
N ALA A 167 -18.10 -10.00 -8.96
CA ALA A 167 -18.32 -10.65 -7.68
C ALA A 167 -18.56 -12.16 -7.87
N VAL A 168 -17.76 -12.98 -7.18
CA VAL A 168 -17.92 -14.44 -7.20
C VAL A 168 -18.76 -14.83 -5.99
N GLU A 169 -20.02 -15.16 -6.22
CA GLU A 169 -21.02 -15.43 -5.14
C GLU A 169 -20.77 -16.75 -4.45
N HIS A 170 -19.99 -17.53 -4.46
CA HIS A 170 -19.63 -18.75 -3.69
C HIS A 170 -18.43 -19.47 -4.33
N LEU A 171 -17.26 -19.30 -3.77
CA LEU A 171 -16.17 -20.27 -3.97
C LEU A 171 -16.52 -21.55 -3.15
N THR A 172 -17.49 -22.31 -3.61
CA THR A 172 -17.90 -23.57 -2.96
C THR A 172 -17.11 -24.78 -3.46
N ARG A 173 -16.13 -24.58 -4.36
CA ARG A 173 -15.23 -25.67 -4.74
C ARG A 173 -14.14 -25.83 -3.70
N PRO A 174 -14.07 -27.00 -3.02
CA PRO A 174 -12.87 -27.35 -2.26
C PRO A 174 -11.68 -27.31 -3.22
N LEU A 175 -10.62 -26.62 -2.80
CA LEU A 175 -9.33 -26.71 -3.51
C LEU A 175 -8.91 -28.18 -3.44
N SER A 176 -8.99 -28.88 -4.58
CA SER A 176 -8.32 -30.17 -4.71
C SER A 176 -6.83 -29.89 -4.91
N PHE A 177 -6.04 -30.20 -3.89
CA PHE A 177 -4.60 -30.21 -3.99
C PHE A 177 -4.12 -31.42 -4.77
#